data_d7b65eaa32fa0f07adbd764a774f464e
#
_entry.id   d7b65eaa32fa0f07adbd764a774f464e
#
_cell.length_a   1.000
_cell.length_b   1.000
_cell.length_c   1.000
_cell.angle_alpha   90.00
_cell.angle_beta   90.00
_cell.angle_gamma   90.00
#
_symmetry.space_group_name_H-M   'P 1'
#
loop_
_entity.id
_entity.type
_entity.pdbx_description
1 polymer ?
#
loop_
_entity_poly.entity_id
_entity_poly.type
_entity_poly.pdbx_seq_one_letter_code
_entity_poly.pdbx_strand_id
1 'polypeptide(L)'
;MDTAEIRILESLERSSGNADGYRTDNLAVQKERLGGLMDLVTMLLTAIGGVSLVVSGLGIMTIMLVSVNERTKEIGIKKAIGATRRRILSEFLMEAAVISLIGSLAGLTLGGGLMAVVSALLGWPVSLPAGSFGVLILVAVGIGCVFGVYPAVKASRLRPVEALRREG
;
A
#
# COMPACT_ATOMS: atom_id res chain seq x y z
N MET A 1 -50.55 51.29 18.79
CA MET A 1 -49.13 50.99 18.99
C MET A 1 -48.66 49.71 18.32
N ASP A 2 -49.45 49.04 17.45
CA ASP A 2 -49.20 47.60 17.22
C ASP A 2 -48.87 47.19 15.78
N THR A 3 -49.04 48.06 14.77
CA THR A 3 -48.75 47.68 13.41
C THR A 3 -47.30 47.88 12.93
N ALA A 4 -46.59 48.78 13.57
CA ALA A 4 -45.16 49.01 13.28
C ALA A 4 -44.26 47.95 13.91
N GLU A 5 -44.62 47.52 15.13
CA GLU A 5 -43.88 46.51 15.88
C GLU A 5 -43.96 45.13 15.22
N ILE A 6 -45.16 44.77 14.74
CA ILE A 6 -45.38 43.52 13.98
C ILE A 6 -44.59 43.52 12.67
N ARG A 7 -44.54 44.63 11.93
CA ARG A 7 -43.76 44.74 10.70
C ARG A 7 -42.25 44.67 10.92
N ILE A 8 -41.75 45.19 12.03
CA ILE A 8 -40.35 45.12 12.43
C ILE A 8 -39.98 43.68 12.79
N LEU A 9 -40.84 43.00 13.59
CA LEU A 9 -40.61 41.59 13.94
C LEU A 9 -40.67 40.70 12.70
N GLU A 10 -41.63 40.91 11.78
CA GLU A 10 -41.73 40.13 10.54
C GLU A 10 -40.56 40.39 9.58
N SER A 11 -39.98 41.59 9.56
CA SER A 11 -38.79 41.91 8.77
C SER A 11 -37.50 41.34 9.40
N LEU A 12 -37.43 41.26 10.72
CA LEU A 12 -36.32 40.63 11.45
C LEU A 12 -36.38 39.12 11.31
N GLU A 13 -37.55 38.49 11.37
CA GLU A 13 -37.68 37.04 11.13
C GLU A 13 -37.32 36.68 9.70
N ARG A 14 -37.74 37.47 8.69
CA ARG A 14 -37.31 37.26 7.29
C ARG A 14 -35.79 37.49 7.10
N SER A 15 -35.22 38.43 7.79
CA SER A 15 -33.78 38.71 7.73
C SER A 15 -32.97 37.63 8.45
N SER A 16 -33.45 37.13 9.58
CA SER A 16 -32.79 36.08 10.37
C SER A 16 -32.88 34.71 9.67
N GLY A 17 -34.02 34.37 9.06
CA GLY A 17 -34.19 33.15 8.30
C GLY A 17 -33.32 33.06 7.05
N ASN A 18 -33.09 34.20 6.39
CA ASN A 18 -32.19 34.24 5.22
C ASN A 18 -30.70 34.24 5.60
N ALA A 19 -30.33 34.81 6.74
CA ALA A 19 -28.93 34.84 7.16
C ALA A 19 -28.40 33.42 7.55
N ASP A 20 -29.23 32.58 8.15
CA ASP A 20 -28.89 31.19 8.45
C ASP A 20 -28.86 30.32 7.19
N GLY A 21 -29.77 30.54 6.23
CA GLY A 21 -29.75 29.86 4.94
C GLY A 21 -28.49 30.12 4.15
N TYR A 22 -28.07 31.37 4.03
CA TYR A 22 -26.79 31.73 3.34
C TYR A 22 -25.55 31.26 4.05
N ARG A 23 -25.54 31.15 5.39
CA ARG A 23 -24.44 30.57 6.14
C ARG A 23 -24.35 29.07 5.97
N THR A 24 -25.46 28.39 5.97
CA THR A 24 -25.53 26.93 5.81
C THR A 24 -25.13 26.52 4.39
N ASP A 25 -25.59 27.24 3.35
CA ASP A 25 -25.20 27.01 1.96
C ASP A 25 -23.69 27.26 1.74
N ASN A 26 -23.14 28.31 2.34
CA ASN A 26 -21.71 28.60 2.20
C ASN A 26 -20.84 27.56 2.91
N LEU A 27 -21.27 27.04 4.06
CA LEU A 27 -20.57 25.96 4.76
C LEU A 27 -20.68 24.61 4.01
N ALA A 28 -21.81 24.33 3.38
CA ALA A 28 -22.00 23.14 2.56
C ALA A 28 -21.10 23.16 1.33
N VAL A 29 -21.06 24.28 0.61
CA VAL A 29 -20.17 24.48 -0.56
C VAL A 29 -18.68 24.42 -0.15
N GLN A 30 -18.33 24.99 1.00
CA GLN A 30 -16.95 24.88 1.52
C GLN A 30 -16.58 23.45 1.87
N LYS A 31 -17.47 22.69 2.53
CA LYS A 31 -17.26 21.27 2.82
C LYS A 31 -17.09 20.44 1.55
N GLU A 32 -17.90 20.69 0.54
CA GLU A 32 -17.82 20.00 -0.75
C GLU A 32 -16.48 20.30 -1.46
N ARG A 33 -16.04 21.54 -1.47
CA ARG A 33 -14.72 21.93 -2.02
C ARG A 33 -13.57 21.30 -1.24
N LEU A 34 -13.63 21.32 0.09
CA LEU A 34 -12.62 20.67 0.93
C LEU A 34 -12.63 19.15 0.71
N GLY A 35 -13.81 18.53 0.58
CA GLY A 35 -13.94 17.12 0.22
C GLY A 35 -13.25 16.80 -1.10
N GLY A 36 -13.54 17.57 -2.15
CA GLY A 36 -12.90 17.38 -3.46
C GLY A 36 -11.38 17.57 -3.46
N LEU A 37 -10.85 18.50 -2.65
CA LEU A 37 -9.41 18.65 -2.47
C LEU A 37 -8.80 17.44 -1.72
N MET A 38 -9.48 16.93 -0.69
CA MET A 38 -9.03 15.73 0.02
C MET A 38 -9.05 14.48 -0.86
N ASP A 39 -10.06 14.33 -1.70
CA ASP A 39 -10.13 13.24 -2.67
C ASP A 39 -8.99 13.30 -3.69
N LEU A 40 -8.67 14.49 -4.20
CA LEU A 40 -7.55 14.70 -5.10
C LEU A 40 -6.21 14.37 -4.44
N VAL A 41 -5.99 14.84 -3.21
CA VAL A 41 -4.78 14.51 -2.43
C VAL A 41 -4.68 13.00 -2.18
N THR A 42 -5.79 12.37 -1.81
CA THR A 42 -5.83 10.92 -1.58
C THR A 42 -5.54 10.15 -2.86
N MET A 43 -6.07 10.57 -4.00
CA MET A 43 -5.78 9.99 -5.31
C MET A 43 -4.30 10.10 -5.67
N LEU A 44 -3.69 11.28 -5.46
CA LEU A 44 -2.26 11.48 -5.72
C LEU A 44 -1.39 10.60 -4.82
N LEU A 45 -1.70 10.55 -3.51
CA LEU A 45 -0.96 9.71 -2.56
C LEU A 45 -1.09 8.22 -2.91
N THR A 46 -2.28 7.80 -3.33
CA THR A 46 -2.53 6.41 -3.77
C THR A 46 -1.73 6.08 -5.04
N ALA A 47 -1.67 7.00 -6.00
CA ALA A 47 -0.89 6.82 -7.21
C ALA A 47 0.62 6.71 -6.90
N ILE A 48 1.16 7.60 -6.05
CA ILE A 48 2.55 7.55 -5.60
C ILE A 48 2.85 6.23 -4.87
N GLY A 49 1.95 5.82 -3.96
CA GLY A 49 2.05 4.55 -3.26
C GLY A 49 2.04 3.35 -4.20
N GLY A 50 1.18 3.36 -5.22
CA GLY A 50 1.11 2.33 -6.25
C GLY A 50 2.41 2.20 -7.05
N VAL A 51 2.97 3.33 -7.50
CA VAL A 51 4.27 3.34 -8.19
C VAL A 51 5.37 2.82 -7.27
N SER A 52 5.39 3.24 -6.00
CA SER A 52 6.38 2.76 -5.01
C SER A 52 6.31 1.26 -4.81
N LEU A 53 5.10 0.68 -4.78
CA LEU A 53 4.91 -0.78 -4.69
C LEU A 53 5.47 -1.51 -5.90
N VAL A 54 5.26 -0.99 -7.12
CA VAL A 54 5.83 -1.58 -8.35
C VAL A 54 7.35 -1.54 -8.32
N VAL A 55 7.94 -0.40 -7.97
CA VAL A 55 9.41 -0.25 -7.86
C VAL A 55 9.99 -1.20 -6.82
N SER A 56 9.34 -1.32 -5.65
CA SER A 56 9.76 -2.26 -4.61
C SER A 56 9.66 -3.72 -5.08
N GLY A 57 8.60 -4.08 -5.80
CA GLY A 57 8.44 -5.40 -6.40
C GLY A 57 9.55 -5.73 -7.42
N LEU A 58 9.92 -4.77 -8.26
CA LEU A 58 11.06 -4.91 -9.18
C LEU A 58 12.38 -5.10 -8.42
N GLY A 59 12.54 -4.44 -7.26
CA GLY A 59 13.67 -4.65 -6.36
C GLY A 59 13.76 -6.10 -5.88
N ILE A 60 12.65 -6.68 -5.40
CA ILE A 60 12.57 -8.10 -5.00
C ILE A 60 12.94 -9.00 -6.18
N MET A 61 12.37 -8.76 -7.35
CA MET A 61 12.66 -9.54 -8.55
C MET A 61 14.14 -9.52 -8.91
N THR A 62 14.78 -8.34 -8.83
CA THR A 62 16.20 -8.18 -9.15
C THR A 62 17.10 -8.94 -8.18
N ILE A 63 16.85 -8.80 -6.87
CA ILE A 63 17.61 -9.51 -5.83
C ILE A 63 17.47 -11.02 -6.02
N MET A 64 16.27 -11.50 -6.27
CA MET A 64 16.04 -12.93 -6.49
C MET A 64 16.71 -13.43 -7.78
N LEU A 65 16.76 -12.63 -8.86
CA LEU A 65 17.49 -13.00 -10.08
C LEU A 65 18.99 -13.12 -9.85
N VAL A 66 19.57 -12.24 -9.03
CA VAL A 66 20.96 -12.33 -8.60
C VAL A 66 21.16 -13.60 -7.78
N SER A 67 20.34 -13.86 -6.79
CA SER A 67 20.37 -15.06 -5.95
C SER A 67 20.28 -16.35 -6.76
N VAL A 68 19.37 -16.41 -7.77
CA VAL A 68 19.27 -17.56 -8.69
C VAL A 68 20.55 -17.76 -9.47
N ASN A 69 21.19 -16.68 -9.95
CA ASN A 69 22.45 -16.79 -10.70
C ASN A 69 23.60 -17.28 -9.80
N GLU A 70 23.71 -16.76 -8.57
CA GLU A 70 24.73 -17.19 -7.60
C GLU A 70 24.54 -18.65 -7.17
N ARG A 71 23.28 -19.10 -7.02
CA ARG A 71 22.93 -20.46 -6.58
C ARG A 71 22.69 -21.44 -7.75
N THR A 72 23.08 -21.08 -8.97
CA THR A 72 22.83 -21.90 -10.16
C THR A 72 23.35 -23.34 -10.02
N LYS A 73 24.54 -23.53 -9.45
CA LYS A 73 25.16 -24.85 -9.22
C LYS A 73 24.37 -25.68 -8.21
N GLU A 74 23.95 -25.07 -7.10
CA GLU A 74 23.12 -25.71 -6.07
C GLU A 74 21.79 -26.21 -6.65
N ILE A 75 21.13 -25.35 -7.45
CA ILE A 75 19.88 -25.70 -8.15
C ILE A 75 20.12 -26.85 -9.15
N GLY A 76 21.24 -26.82 -9.87
CA GLY A 76 21.67 -27.88 -10.78
C GLY A 76 21.84 -29.22 -10.09
N ILE A 77 22.54 -29.24 -8.95
CA ILE A 77 22.74 -30.44 -8.11
C ILE A 77 21.40 -30.95 -7.58
N LYS A 78 20.56 -30.09 -6.99
CA LYS A 78 19.23 -30.47 -6.50
C LYS A 78 18.39 -31.15 -7.58
N LYS A 79 18.48 -30.66 -8.82
CA LYS A 79 17.77 -31.26 -9.96
C LYS A 79 18.40 -32.57 -10.43
N ALA A 80 19.71 -32.68 -10.40
CA ALA A 80 20.41 -33.90 -10.77
C ALA A 80 20.07 -35.08 -9.85
N ILE A 81 19.80 -34.79 -8.55
CA ILE A 81 19.36 -35.80 -7.55
C ILE A 81 17.84 -35.96 -7.53
N GLY A 82 17.10 -35.36 -8.50
CA GLY A 82 15.67 -35.64 -8.70
C GLY A 82 14.69 -34.58 -8.20
N ALA A 83 15.14 -33.38 -7.83
CA ALA A 83 14.21 -32.31 -7.45
C ALA A 83 13.30 -31.92 -8.62
N THR A 84 11.98 -31.93 -8.38
CA THR A 84 10.99 -31.55 -9.39
C THR A 84 10.99 -30.03 -9.62
N ARG A 85 10.56 -29.59 -10.80
CA ARG A 85 10.40 -28.16 -11.11
C ARG A 85 9.48 -27.44 -10.10
N ARG A 86 8.41 -28.11 -9.65
CA ARG A 86 7.48 -27.55 -8.67
C ARG A 86 8.13 -27.30 -7.32
N ARG A 87 9.03 -28.19 -6.88
CA ARG A 87 9.76 -28.05 -5.63
C ARG A 87 10.71 -26.85 -5.65
N ILE A 88 11.46 -26.66 -6.75
CA ILE A 88 12.31 -25.48 -6.92
C ILE A 88 11.47 -24.21 -6.98
N LEU A 89 10.36 -24.22 -7.75
CA LEU A 89 9.45 -23.07 -7.86
C LEU A 89 8.90 -22.66 -6.48
N SER A 90 8.41 -23.64 -5.69
CA SER A 90 7.84 -23.34 -4.37
C SER A 90 8.89 -22.84 -3.39
N GLU A 91 10.13 -23.34 -3.45
CA GLU A 91 11.24 -22.88 -2.62
C GLU A 91 11.50 -21.38 -2.82
N PHE A 92 11.63 -20.93 -4.08
CA PHE A 92 11.85 -19.52 -4.41
C PHE A 92 10.62 -18.64 -4.15
N LEU A 93 9.39 -19.15 -4.35
CA LEU A 93 8.18 -18.39 -4.01
C LEU A 93 8.03 -18.20 -2.49
N MET A 94 8.38 -19.22 -1.71
CA MET A 94 8.42 -19.09 -0.24
C MET A 94 9.46 -18.07 0.21
N GLU A 95 10.65 -18.06 -0.43
CA GLU A 95 11.69 -17.05 -0.15
C GLU A 95 11.18 -15.63 -0.44
N ALA A 96 10.51 -15.41 -1.58
CA ALA A 96 9.88 -14.13 -1.91
C ALA A 96 8.80 -13.72 -0.89
N ALA A 97 7.95 -14.67 -0.47
CA ALA A 97 6.91 -14.43 0.51
C ALA A 97 7.49 -14.03 1.88
N VAL A 98 8.55 -14.71 2.32
CA VAL A 98 9.24 -14.40 3.59
C VAL A 98 9.88 -13.01 3.54
N ILE A 99 10.58 -12.67 2.45
CA ILE A 99 11.19 -11.34 2.28
C ILE A 99 10.10 -10.26 2.35
N SER A 100 8.98 -10.47 1.63
CA SER A 100 7.87 -9.51 1.63
C SER A 100 7.17 -9.41 2.99
N LEU A 101 7.06 -10.51 3.72
CA LEU A 101 6.49 -10.53 5.07
C LEU A 101 7.38 -9.73 6.04
N ILE A 102 8.68 -9.97 6.03
CA ILE A 102 9.63 -9.23 6.89
C ILE A 102 9.61 -7.74 6.53
N GLY A 103 9.65 -7.41 5.23
CA GLY A 103 9.57 -6.03 4.75
C GLY A 103 8.26 -5.34 5.14
N SER A 104 7.12 -6.03 5.03
CA SER A 104 5.84 -5.46 5.43
C SER A 104 5.72 -5.24 6.94
N LEU A 105 6.24 -6.13 7.78
CA LEU A 105 6.29 -5.96 9.22
C LEU A 105 7.20 -4.78 9.61
N ALA A 106 8.38 -4.67 9.00
CA ALA A 106 9.26 -3.53 9.21
C ALA A 106 8.61 -2.21 8.76
N GLY A 107 7.97 -2.18 7.60
CA GLY A 107 7.23 -1.03 7.10
C GLY A 107 6.08 -0.61 8.02
N LEU A 108 5.30 -1.58 8.53
CA LEU A 108 4.21 -1.32 9.47
C LEU A 108 4.71 -0.78 10.82
N THR A 109 5.80 -1.31 11.35
CA THR A 109 6.38 -0.82 12.62
C THR A 109 6.95 0.58 12.47
N LEU A 110 7.67 0.87 11.39
CA LEU A 110 8.21 2.20 11.12
C LEU A 110 7.09 3.22 10.81
N GLY A 111 6.16 2.87 9.94
CA GLY A 111 5.04 3.73 9.55
C GLY A 111 4.09 3.98 10.72
N GLY A 112 3.72 2.94 11.45
CA GLY A 112 2.88 3.04 12.64
C GLY A 112 3.56 3.83 13.78
N GLY A 113 4.86 3.61 13.97
CA GLY A 113 5.65 4.36 14.94
C GLY A 113 5.72 5.85 14.60
N LEU A 114 5.99 6.20 13.33
CA LEU A 114 5.99 7.59 12.87
C LEU A 114 4.62 8.24 13.05
N MET A 115 3.54 7.51 12.74
CA MET A 115 2.18 7.99 12.88
C MET A 115 1.80 8.23 14.36
N ALA A 116 2.26 7.36 15.27
CA ALA A 116 2.08 7.54 16.70
C ALA A 116 2.81 8.81 17.22
N VAL A 117 4.03 9.07 16.76
CA VAL A 117 4.78 10.27 17.11
C VAL A 117 4.07 11.53 16.61
N VAL A 118 3.63 11.55 15.36
CA VAL A 118 2.90 12.67 14.75
C VAL A 118 1.58 12.92 15.51
N SER A 119 0.83 11.86 15.82
CA SER A 119 -0.40 11.94 16.62
C SER A 119 -0.17 12.55 18.00
N ALA A 120 0.92 12.16 18.67
CA ALA A 120 1.27 12.69 19.99
C ALA A 120 1.66 14.17 19.95
N LEU A 121 2.38 14.60 18.90
CA LEU A 121 2.84 15.99 18.74
C LEU A 121 1.70 16.95 18.35
N LEU A 122 0.79 16.49 17.46
CA LEU A 122 -0.30 17.32 16.94
C LEU A 122 -1.59 17.22 17.79
N GLY A 123 -1.66 16.29 18.75
CA GLY A 123 -2.85 16.05 19.55
C GLY A 123 -4.04 15.48 18.77
N TRP A 124 -3.80 14.94 17.56
CA TRP A 124 -4.85 14.35 16.73
C TRP A 124 -4.93 12.85 16.96
N PRO A 125 -6.07 12.30 17.42
CA PRO A 125 -6.22 10.88 17.62
C PRO A 125 -6.31 10.19 16.24
N VAL A 126 -5.20 9.61 15.79
CA VAL A 126 -5.19 8.77 14.58
C VAL A 126 -5.42 7.33 15.01
N SER A 127 -6.59 6.79 14.73
CA SER A 127 -6.92 5.39 14.98
C SER A 127 -6.90 4.61 13.65
N LEU A 128 -5.97 3.66 13.51
CA LEU A 128 -6.01 2.70 12.42
C LEU A 128 -6.86 1.50 12.88
N PRO A 129 -7.90 1.10 12.15
CA PRO A 129 -8.65 -0.10 12.49
C PRO A 129 -7.72 -1.32 12.39
N ALA A 130 -7.70 -2.17 13.42
CA ALA A 130 -6.81 -3.32 13.50
C ALA A 130 -6.91 -4.27 12.30
N GLY A 131 -8.07 -4.35 11.65
CA GLY A 131 -8.27 -5.14 10.43
C GLY A 131 -7.44 -4.67 9.23
N SER A 132 -7.06 -3.39 9.16
CA SER A 132 -6.27 -2.85 8.05
C SER A 132 -4.87 -3.44 7.99
N PHE A 133 -4.27 -3.79 9.12
CA PHE A 133 -2.94 -4.38 9.17
C PHE A 133 -2.86 -5.71 8.44
N GLY A 134 -3.88 -6.58 8.63
CA GLY A 134 -3.94 -7.87 7.95
C GLY A 134 -4.03 -7.72 6.43
N VAL A 135 -4.85 -6.80 5.96
CA VAL A 135 -5.00 -6.51 4.52
C VAL A 135 -3.69 -5.98 3.93
N LEU A 136 -3.01 -5.05 4.61
CA LEU A 136 -1.73 -4.50 4.15
C LEU A 136 -0.66 -5.58 4.02
N ILE A 137 -0.54 -6.48 4.99
CA ILE A 137 0.41 -7.61 4.94
C ILE A 137 0.06 -8.55 3.78
N LEU A 138 -1.21 -8.88 3.62
CA LEU A 138 -1.67 -9.78 2.55
C LEU A 138 -1.37 -9.20 1.17
N VAL A 139 -1.63 -7.91 0.95
CA VAL A 139 -1.31 -7.20 -0.30
C VAL A 139 0.21 -7.19 -0.53
N ALA A 140 1.01 -6.87 0.49
CA ALA A 140 2.46 -6.82 0.38
C ALA A 140 3.06 -8.20 0.01
N VAL A 141 2.62 -9.26 0.69
CA VAL A 141 3.05 -10.65 0.37
C VAL A 141 2.57 -11.07 -1.01
N GLY A 142 1.34 -10.70 -1.39
CA GLY A 142 0.80 -10.96 -2.72
C GLY A 142 1.66 -10.33 -3.82
N ILE A 143 2.04 -9.06 -3.66
CA ILE A 143 2.94 -8.35 -4.59
C ILE A 143 4.31 -9.04 -4.64
N GLY A 144 4.91 -9.37 -3.49
CA GLY A 144 6.17 -10.09 -3.44
C GLY A 144 6.12 -11.43 -4.16
N CYS A 145 5.04 -12.19 -4.01
CA CYS A 145 4.82 -13.43 -4.75
C CYS A 145 4.72 -13.18 -6.26
N VAL A 146 3.97 -12.17 -6.69
CA VAL A 146 3.82 -11.84 -8.13
C VAL A 146 5.17 -11.53 -8.77
N PHE A 147 5.98 -10.66 -8.16
CA PHE A 147 7.31 -10.33 -8.67
C PHE A 147 8.32 -11.47 -8.48
N GLY A 148 8.11 -12.36 -7.50
CA GLY A 148 8.90 -13.56 -7.26
C GLY A 148 8.64 -14.69 -8.27
N VAL A 149 7.50 -14.71 -8.96
CA VAL A 149 7.15 -15.76 -9.95
C VAL A 149 8.18 -15.83 -11.06
N TYR A 150 8.58 -14.71 -11.64
CA TYR A 150 9.51 -14.70 -12.78
C TYR A 150 10.87 -15.33 -12.43
N PRO A 151 11.61 -14.90 -11.37
CA PRO A 151 12.87 -15.54 -10.98
C PRO A 151 12.68 -17.00 -10.55
N ALA A 152 11.60 -17.34 -9.87
CA ALA A 152 11.31 -18.71 -9.45
C ALA A 152 11.08 -19.64 -10.66
N VAL A 153 10.36 -19.18 -11.68
CA VAL A 153 10.19 -19.93 -12.96
C VAL A 153 11.53 -20.07 -13.66
N LYS A 154 12.36 -19.03 -13.72
CA LYS A 154 13.70 -19.08 -14.33
C LYS A 154 14.58 -20.11 -13.62
N ALA A 155 14.64 -20.10 -12.29
CA ALA A 155 15.34 -21.10 -11.49
C ALA A 155 14.83 -22.52 -11.75
N SER A 156 13.50 -22.69 -11.80
CA SER A 156 12.87 -24.00 -12.01
C SER A 156 13.13 -24.59 -13.41
N ARG A 157 13.50 -23.78 -14.40
CA ARG A 157 13.78 -24.19 -15.79
C ARG A 157 15.26 -24.46 -16.07
N LEU A 158 16.18 -24.17 -15.15
CA LEU A 158 17.60 -24.45 -15.32
C LEU A 158 17.84 -25.94 -15.62
N ARG A 159 18.72 -26.23 -16.60
CA ARG A 159 19.12 -27.59 -16.94
C ARG A 159 20.32 -28.00 -16.10
N PRO A 160 20.32 -29.20 -15.46
CA PRO A 160 21.43 -29.63 -14.61
C PRO A 160 22.80 -29.56 -15.32
N VAL A 161 22.86 -29.99 -16.60
CA VAL A 161 24.08 -30.00 -17.40
C VAL A 161 24.66 -28.58 -17.64
N GLU A 162 23.80 -27.60 -17.89
CA GLU A 162 24.21 -26.21 -18.12
C GLU A 162 24.65 -25.54 -16.79
N ALA A 163 23.98 -25.91 -15.68
CA ALA A 163 24.27 -25.38 -14.36
C ALA A 163 25.65 -25.83 -13.84
N LEU A 164 26.08 -27.04 -14.21
CA LEU A 164 27.36 -27.61 -13.80
C LEU A 164 28.53 -27.20 -14.73
N ARG A 165 28.25 -26.78 -15.99
CA ARG A 165 29.24 -26.41 -17.00
C ARG A 165 29.68 -24.95 -16.95
N ARG A 166 29.01 -24.10 -16.19
CA ARG A 166 29.18 -22.63 -16.19
C ARG A 166 30.41 -22.13 -15.40
N GLU A 167 31.30 -23.04 -15.01
CA GLU A 167 32.63 -22.76 -14.41
C GLU A 167 33.73 -23.18 -15.38
N GLY A 168 33.88 -22.42 -16.47
CA GLY A 168 35.02 -22.48 -17.35
C GLY A 168 35.30 -21.11 -17.90
#